data_fa340c6ec33d9b40ef73dd4c09fb6254
#
_entry.id   fa340c6ec33d9b40ef73dd4c09fb6254
#
_cell.length_a   1.000
_cell.length_b   1.000
_cell.length_c   1.000
_cell.angle_alpha   90.00
_cell.angle_beta   90.00
_cell.angle_gamma   90.00
#
_symmetry.space_group_name_H-M   'P 1'
#
loop_
_entity.id
_entity.type
_entity.pdbx_description
1 polymer ?
#
loop_
_entity_poly.entity_id
_entity_poly.type
_entity_poly.pdbx_seq_one_letter_code
_entity_poly.pdbx_strand_id
1 'polypeptide(L)'
;VSDIVTDTAAPADEHPLEGRAERGAIWVVVGYGGAQLIRLLGNLILTRLLFEEAFGVMALMSTVLQGLELFSDIGIGPSLIQNERQDDSFVNTAWTMQVARGVAIWLVACAVALPFASFYGEAQLAWLLPLVSTTALCAGFNSTKLFTLNRQLDVRRIEISLIVAQVAGLVVMVAWAVVDRSVLALVAGALTTNVVRMVLSHTYLPGIRNRLTWERPAAQTLVRFGRWIFVSTLLTFLAGQADRLVFGRLVPLDRLGVYYIGVVIATIPSEALSRLSMQIIFPVYSRVRERDGHFRDVFESIRTPLMILAAWAFAGLIAGGPTAVDLLYDDRYQEAGWAVQLLAAGGFLLVLGNTYGAALLAADMPRGVAAGSFAKVLAMAVLIPLGFYVGEAQRVGFGFPGAVLGYAASEAVRYVVCTAACRSLGVTGVRNDARLTLVVATVGGLGAVFEWWLRHVGVHVVLRSALIAFVVSLAFLPLGGPLVRERLAQRRARRAAHAEARA
;
A
#
# COMPACT_ATOMS: atom_id res chain seq x y z
N VAL A 1 12.45 16.60 21.10
CA VAL A 1 11.47 15.48 20.95
C VAL A 1 11.53 14.57 22.18
N SER A 2 12.64 14.51 22.93
CA SER A 2 12.76 13.62 24.10
C SER A 2 12.19 14.21 25.37
N ASP A 3 12.16 15.52 25.53
CA ASP A 3 11.68 16.17 26.75
C ASP A 3 10.15 16.27 26.79
N ILE A 4 9.48 15.98 25.67
CA ILE A 4 8.01 15.94 25.57
C ILE A 4 7.45 14.56 26.01
N VAL A 5 8.28 13.54 26.13
CA VAL A 5 7.85 12.14 26.42
C VAL A 5 8.08 11.73 27.88
N THR A 6 8.81 12.52 28.69
CA THR A 6 9.30 12.03 29.99
C THR A 6 8.61 12.60 31.23
N ASP A 7 7.60 13.48 31.12
CA ASP A 7 6.99 14.06 32.31
C ASP A 7 5.46 13.89 32.39
N THR A 8 5.03 12.64 32.50
CA THR A 8 3.78 12.25 33.15
C THR A 8 4.03 10.93 33.87
N ALA A 9 4.13 11.00 35.19
CA ALA A 9 4.05 9.80 36.04
C ALA A 9 2.74 9.08 35.72
N ALA A 10 2.83 8.02 34.89
CA ALA A 10 1.72 7.14 34.60
C ALA A 10 1.37 6.32 35.84
N PRO A 11 0.09 6.06 36.12
CA PRO A 11 -0.31 5.19 37.23
C PRO A 11 0.30 3.79 37.06
N ALA A 12 0.63 3.11 38.13
CA ALA A 12 1.39 1.86 38.22
C ALA A 12 0.82 0.66 37.40
N ASP A 13 -0.36 0.79 36.78
CA ASP A 13 -1.04 -0.24 35.98
C ASP A 13 -0.77 -0.18 34.46
N GLU A 14 0.00 0.80 33.95
CA GLU A 14 0.25 0.96 32.49
C GLU A 14 1.41 0.10 31.97
N HIS A 15 2.33 -0.36 32.81
CA HIS A 15 3.50 -1.17 32.42
C HIS A 15 3.19 -2.47 31.65
N PRO A 16 2.12 -3.24 31.96
CA PRO A 16 1.83 -4.47 31.19
C PRO A 16 1.24 -4.19 29.81
N LEU A 17 0.60 -3.04 29.57
CA LEU A 17 0.05 -2.65 28.26
C LEU A 17 1.13 -2.15 27.30
N GLU A 18 2.10 -1.36 27.80
CA GLU A 18 3.24 -0.90 26.99
C GLU A 18 4.07 -2.07 26.47
N GLY A 19 4.40 -3.04 27.31
CA GLY A 19 5.15 -4.23 26.90
C GLY A 19 4.38 -5.18 25.96
N ARG A 20 3.04 -5.12 25.93
CA ARG A 20 2.21 -5.81 24.93
C ARG A 20 2.19 -5.04 23.62
N ALA A 21 2.08 -3.72 23.65
CA ALA A 21 2.09 -2.87 22.48
C ALA A 21 3.45 -2.93 21.74
N GLU A 22 4.57 -2.89 22.44
CA GLU A 22 5.91 -3.03 21.84
C GLU A 22 6.10 -4.39 21.17
N ARG A 23 5.74 -5.49 21.86
CA ARG A 23 5.80 -6.83 21.26
C ARG A 23 4.84 -6.98 20.09
N GLY A 24 3.64 -6.42 20.17
CA GLY A 24 2.68 -6.37 19.07
C GLY A 24 3.24 -5.64 17.87
N ALA A 25 3.87 -4.47 18.06
CA ALA A 25 4.48 -3.69 16.98
C ALA A 25 5.61 -4.47 16.27
N ILE A 26 6.47 -5.18 17.02
CA ILE A 26 7.50 -6.03 16.42
C ILE A 26 6.88 -7.12 15.56
N TRP A 27 5.82 -7.80 16.04
CA TRP A 27 5.15 -8.84 15.27
C TRP A 27 4.46 -8.32 14.03
N VAL A 28 3.88 -7.11 14.07
CA VAL A 28 3.32 -6.45 12.87
C VAL A 28 4.41 -6.20 11.82
N VAL A 29 5.57 -5.68 12.24
CA VAL A 29 6.68 -5.41 11.33
C VAL A 29 7.26 -6.72 10.74
N VAL A 30 7.48 -7.73 11.57
CA VAL A 30 8.00 -9.05 11.15
C VAL A 30 6.97 -9.76 10.26
N GLY A 31 5.69 -9.77 10.65
CA GLY A 31 4.60 -10.37 9.88
C GLY A 31 4.43 -9.72 8.52
N TYR A 32 4.42 -8.38 8.49
CA TYR A 32 4.35 -7.63 7.23
C TYR A 32 5.57 -7.88 6.35
N GLY A 33 6.78 -7.79 6.91
CA GLY A 33 8.02 -8.05 6.17
C GLY A 33 8.05 -9.48 5.61
N GLY A 34 7.67 -10.47 6.42
CA GLY A 34 7.56 -11.86 6.00
C GLY A 34 6.53 -12.07 4.90
N ALA A 35 5.33 -11.49 5.05
CA ALA A 35 4.29 -11.53 4.03
C ALA A 35 4.73 -10.88 2.71
N GLN A 36 5.47 -9.76 2.78
CA GLN A 36 5.99 -9.08 1.61
C GLN A 36 7.09 -9.91 0.90
N LEU A 37 7.98 -10.54 1.67
CA LEU A 37 8.99 -11.45 1.12
C LEU A 37 8.35 -12.65 0.44
N ILE A 38 7.33 -13.28 1.04
CA ILE A 38 6.61 -14.41 0.44
C ILE A 38 5.96 -13.96 -0.88
N ARG A 39 5.33 -12.78 -0.91
CA ARG A 39 4.74 -12.24 -2.15
C ARG A 39 5.79 -11.96 -3.23
N LEU A 40 6.92 -11.37 -2.85
CA LEU A 40 8.01 -11.09 -3.79
C LEU A 40 8.58 -12.39 -4.36
N LEU A 41 8.93 -13.35 -3.50
CA LEU A 41 9.45 -14.66 -3.92
C LEU A 41 8.43 -15.41 -4.77
N GLY A 42 7.15 -15.39 -4.36
CA GLY A 42 6.07 -15.98 -5.15
C GLY A 42 5.96 -15.37 -6.54
N ASN A 43 6.02 -14.04 -6.61
CA ASN A 43 5.98 -13.33 -7.88
C ASN A 43 7.17 -13.68 -8.78
N LEU A 44 8.40 -13.75 -8.22
CA LEU A 44 9.61 -14.13 -8.96
C LEU A 44 9.54 -15.56 -9.51
N ILE A 45 8.97 -16.50 -8.75
CA ILE A 45 8.79 -17.89 -9.21
C ILE A 45 7.71 -17.96 -10.28
N LEU A 46 6.57 -17.32 -10.05
CA LEU A 46 5.40 -17.41 -10.93
C LEU A 46 5.62 -16.72 -12.27
N THR A 47 6.34 -15.60 -12.31
CA THR A 47 6.67 -14.92 -13.58
C THR A 47 7.57 -15.73 -14.48
N ARG A 48 8.32 -16.70 -13.95
CA ARG A 48 9.07 -17.66 -14.75
C ARG A 48 8.24 -18.84 -15.25
N LEU A 49 7.15 -19.15 -14.56
CA LEU A 49 6.27 -20.29 -14.86
C LEU A 49 5.08 -19.90 -15.74
N LEU A 50 4.52 -18.72 -15.54
CA LEU A 50 3.30 -18.24 -16.19
C LEU A 50 3.61 -17.23 -17.31
N PHE A 51 2.65 -17.03 -18.20
CA PHE A 51 2.67 -15.99 -19.22
C PHE A 51 2.19 -14.64 -18.65
N GLU A 52 2.64 -13.54 -19.26
CA GLU A 52 2.35 -12.16 -18.84
C GLU A 52 0.84 -11.87 -18.80
N GLU A 53 0.09 -12.42 -19.75
CA GLU A 53 -1.36 -12.30 -19.83
C GLU A 53 -2.06 -12.73 -18.53
N ALA A 54 -1.59 -13.81 -17.88
CA ALA A 54 -2.18 -14.29 -16.62
C ALA A 54 -2.12 -13.23 -15.52
N PHE A 55 -1.04 -12.45 -15.45
CA PHE A 55 -0.91 -11.34 -14.50
C PHE A 55 -1.80 -10.16 -14.88
N GLY A 56 -1.96 -9.86 -16.17
CA GLY A 56 -2.87 -8.83 -16.66
C GLY A 56 -4.32 -9.12 -16.32
N VAL A 57 -4.77 -10.35 -16.60
CA VAL A 57 -6.11 -10.84 -16.24
C VAL A 57 -6.33 -10.74 -14.72
N MET A 58 -5.36 -11.25 -13.94
CA MET A 58 -5.47 -11.23 -12.47
C MET A 58 -5.45 -9.81 -11.90
N ALA A 59 -4.72 -8.87 -12.52
CA ALA A 59 -4.72 -7.47 -12.13
C ALA A 59 -6.10 -6.83 -12.31
N LEU A 60 -6.77 -7.07 -13.44
CA LEU A 60 -8.14 -6.58 -13.67
C LEU A 60 -9.14 -7.19 -12.68
N MET A 61 -9.14 -8.50 -12.52
CA MET A 61 -10.05 -9.18 -11.59
C MET A 61 -9.85 -8.73 -10.14
N SER A 62 -8.58 -8.63 -9.71
CA SER A 62 -8.25 -8.14 -8.37
C SER A 62 -8.72 -6.72 -8.15
N THR A 63 -8.63 -5.86 -9.18
CA THR A 63 -9.09 -4.47 -9.10
C THR A 63 -10.60 -4.38 -8.93
N VAL A 64 -11.37 -5.16 -9.71
CA VAL A 64 -12.83 -5.20 -9.56
C VAL A 64 -13.23 -5.73 -8.20
N LEU A 65 -12.62 -6.84 -7.77
CA LEU A 65 -12.91 -7.43 -6.47
C LEU A 65 -12.59 -6.46 -5.33
N GLN A 66 -11.45 -5.80 -5.38
CA GLN A 66 -11.09 -4.77 -4.41
C GLN A 66 -12.09 -3.60 -4.41
N GLY A 67 -12.58 -3.20 -5.58
CA GLY A 67 -13.65 -2.19 -5.68
C GLY A 67 -14.92 -2.64 -4.96
N LEU A 68 -15.39 -3.85 -5.24
CA LEU A 68 -16.58 -4.41 -4.60
C LEU A 68 -16.40 -4.55 -3.07
N GLU A 69 -15.22 -5.00 -2.63
CA GLU A 69 -14.89 -5.08 -1.21
C GLU A 69 -14.91 -3.72 -0.52
N LEU A 70 -14.29 -2.73 -1.12
CA LEU A 70 -14.24 -1.39 -0.58
C LEU A 70 -15.62 -0.71 -0.58
N PHE A 71 -16.38 -0.85 -1.66
CA PHE A 71 -17.72 -0.25 -1.75
C PHE A 71 -18.74 -0.88 -0.80
N SER A 72 -18.55 -2.13 -0.46
CA SER A 72 -19.39 -2.82 0.52
C SER A 72 -18.91 -2.69 1.96
N ASP A 73 -17.78 -1.98 2.21
CA ASP A 73 -17.23 -1.86 3.57
C ASP A 73 -18.09 -0.95 4.44
N ILE A 74 -18.78 -1.56 5.38
CA ILE A 74 -19.60 -0.92 6.39
C ILE A 74 -18.85 -0.74 7.72
N GLY A 75 -17.52 -0.82 7.71
CA GLY A 75 -16.68 -0.56 8.88
C GLY A 75 -16.87 -1.55 10.03
N ILE A 76 -17.18 -2.81 9.73
CA ILE A 76 -17.36 -3.87 10.75
C ILE A 76 -16.10 -4.03 11.61
N GLY A 77 -14.92 -4.11 10.98
CA GLY A 77 -13.65 -4.27 11.69
C GLY A 77 -13.36 -3.13 12.66
N PRO A 78 -13.29 -1.87 12.20
CA PRO A 78 -13.13 -0.71 13.07
C PRO A 78 -14.19 -0.62 14.16
N SER A 79 -15.45 -0.92 13.85
CA SER A 79 -16.55 -0.90 14.83
C SER A 79 -16.34 -1.93 15.94
N LEU A 80 -15.93 -3.16 15.62
CA LEU A 80 -15.63 -4.19 16.62
C LEU A 80 -14.41 -3.86 17.49
N ILE A 81 -13.46 -3.09 16.97
CA ILE A 81 -12.28 -2.66 17.73
C ILE A 81 -12.60 -1.49 18.66
N GLN A 82 -13.41 -0.51 18.20
CA GLN A 82 -13.64 0.76 18.90
C GLN A 82 -14.85 0.74 19.82
N ASN A 83 -15.87 -0.10 19.53
CA ASN A 83 -17.10 -0.12 20.30
C ASN A 83 -16.87 -0.71 21.70
N GLU A 84 -17.48 -0.10 22.71
CA GLU A 84 -17.46 -0.59 24.09
C GLU A 84 -18.22 -1.91 24.24
N ARG A 85 -19.27 -2.09 23.44
CA ARG A 85 -20.12 -3.28 23.45
C ARG A 85 -19.38 -4.47 22.83
N GLN A 86 -19.20 -5.54 23.61
CA GLN A 86 -18.46 -6.77 23.24
C GLN A 86 -19.23 -8.06 23.56
N ASP A 87 -20.50 -7.94 23.83
CA ASP A 87 -21.36 -9.10 24.12
C ASP A 87 -21.47 -10.01 22.89
N ASP A 88 -21.70 -11.27 23.12
CA ASP A 88 -21.79 -12.33 22.09
C ASP A 88 -22.80 -11.98 20.99
N SER A 89 -23.92 -11.33 21.36
CA SER A 89 -24.97 -10.95 20.41
C SER A 89 -24.46 -9.88 19.42
N PHE A 90 -23.76 -8.85 19.89
CA PHE A 90 -23.17 -7.81 19.06
C PHE A 90 -22.11 -8.38 18.10
N VAL A 91 -21.17 -9.20 18.62
CA VAL A 91 -20.09 -9.81 17.84
C VAL A 91 -20.64 -10.80 16.79
N ASN A 92 -21.65 -11.58 17.14
CA ASN A 92 -22.29 -12.51 16.21
C ASN A 92 -23.14 -11.80 15.16
N THR A 93 -23.82 -10.69 15.51
CA THR A 93 -24.52 -9.85 14.54
C THR A 93 -23.54 -9.25 13.53
N ALA A 94 -22.39 -8.76 14.01
CA ALA A 94 -21.33 -8.26 13.15
C ALA A 94 -20.79 -9.34 12.18
N TRP A 95 -20.61 -10.59 12.68
CA TRP A 95 -20.23 -11.72 11.84
C TRP A 95 -21.29 -12.06 10.79
N THR A 96 -22.57 -12.08 11.18
CA THR A 96 -23.68 -12.32 10.26
C THR A 96 -23.70 -11.28 9.13
N MET A 97 -23.48 -10.00 9.47
CA MET A 97 -23.38 -8.93 8.46
C MET A 97 -22.15 -9.10 7.57
N GLN A 98 -21.01 -9.55 8.11
CA GLN A 98 -19.81 -9.84 7.33
C GLN A 98 -20.03 -10.97 6.33
N VAL A 99 -20.71 -12.06 6.74
CA VAL A 99 -21.10 -13.18 5.85
C VAL A 99 -22.05 -12.67 4.78
N ALA A 100 -23.11 -11.95 5.14
CA ALA A 100 -24.07 -11.38 4.19
C ALA A 100 -23.37 -10.47 3.15
N ARG A 101 -22.40 -9.66 3.61
CA ARG A 101 -21.57 -8.84 2.74
C ARG A 101 -20.74 -9.68 1.76
N GLY A 102 -20.08 -10.74 2.23
CA GLY A 102 -19.28 -11.63 1.37
C GLY A 102 -20.13 -12.29 0.28
N VAL A 103 -21.33 -12.75 0.65
CA VAL A 103 -22.32 -13.30 -0.29
C VAL A 103 -22.78 -12.24 -1.29
N ALA A 104 -23.09 -11.03 -0.84
CA ALA A 104 -23.51 -9.94 -1.71
C ALA A 104 -22.42 -9.55 -2.72
N ILE A 105 -21.15 -9.46 -2.30
CA ILE A 105 -20.01 -9.21 -3.20
C ILE A 105 -19.93 -10.28 -4.27
N TRP A 106 -20.00 -11.54 -3.88
CA TRP A 106 -19.96 -12.66 -4.83
C TRP A 106 -21.12 -12.61 -5.83
N LEU A 107 -22.35 -12.37 -5.38
CA LEU A 107 -23.52 -12.26 -6.26
C LEU A 107 -23.40 -11.07 -7.24
N VAL A 108 -22.94 -9.92 -6.77
CA VAL A 108 -22.69 -8.75 -7.62
C VAL A 108 -21.59 -9.04 -8.63
N ALA A 109 -20.49 -9.69 -8.23
CA ALA A 109 -19.43 -10.09 -9.14
C ALA A 109 -19.94 -11.05 -10.23
N CYS A 110 -20.80 -12.02 -9.89
CA CYS A 110 -21.46 -12.89 -10.86
C CYS A 110 -22.36 -12.10 -11.84
N ALA A 111 -23.14 -11.14 -11.34
CA ALA A 111 -24.02 -10.33 -12.18
C ALA A 111 -23.25 -9.41 -13.14
N VAL A 112 -22.10 -8.87 -12.70
CA VAL A 112 -21.26 -7.95 -13.48
C VAL A 112 -20.31 -8.70 -14.42
N ALA A 113 -20.09 -10.01 -14.25
CA ALA A 113 -19.09 -10.78 -14.98
C ALA A 113 -19.26 -10.72 -16.50
N LEU A 114 -20.48 -10.91 -17.02
CA LEU A 114 -20.75 -10.85 -18.46
C LEU A 114 -20.60 -9.44 -19.04
N PRO A 115 -21.19 -8.37 -18.45
CA PRO A 115 -20.94 -7.00 -18.88
C PRO A 115 -19.45 -6.63 -18.84
N PHE A 116 -18.75 -7.07 -17.82
CA PHE A 116 -17.32 -6.80 -17.65
C PHE A 116 -16.49 -7.49 -18.73
N ALA A 117 -16.74 -8.76 -19.01
CA ALA A 117 -16.09 -9.51 -20.08
C ALA A 117 -16.32 -8.86 -21.45
N SER A 118 -17.56 -8.44 -21.74
CA SER A 118 -17.88 -7.77 -23.00
C SER A 118 -17.23 -6.40 -23.13
N PHE A 119 -17.12 -5.64 -22.03
CA PHE A 119 -16.48 -4.33 -22.02
C PHE A 119 -14.99 -4.39 -22.35
N TYR A 120 -14.28 -5.39 -21.82
CA TYR A 120 -12.87 -5.61 -22.09
C TYR A 120 -12.58 -6.45 -23.35
N GLY A 121 -13.62 -7.09 -23.93
CA GLY A 121 -13.45 -7.98 -25.08
C GLY A 121 -12.82 -9.33 -24.75
N GLU A 122 -12.82 -9.73 -23.47
CA GLU A 122 -12.13 -10.92 -22.96
C GLU A 122 -13.13 -11.92 -22.38
N ALA A 123 -13.48 -12.94 -23.15
CA ALA A 123 -14.50 -13.94 -22.77
C ALA A 123 -14.13 -14.71 -21.49
N GLN A 124 -12.84 -14.90 -21.21
CA GLN A 124 -12.39 -15.60 -20.02
C GLN A 124 -12.77 -14.88 -18.72
N LEU A 125 -12.95 -13.56 -18.71
CA LEU A 125 -13.35 -12.81 -17.52
C LEU A 125 -14.77 -13.16 -17.04
N ALA A 126 -15.64 -13.65 -17.94
CA ALA A 126 -17.02 -14.00 -17.61
C ALA A 126 -17.14 -15.13 -16.57
N TRP A 127 -16.23 -16.10 -16.60
CA TRP A 127 -16.22 -17.22 -15.66
C TRP A 127 -15.14 -17.08 -14.57
N LEU A 128 -14.05 -16.39 -14.88
CA LEU A 128 -12.97 -16.16 -13.90
C LEU A 128 -13.41 -15.20 -12.79
N LEU A 129 -14.14 -14.12 -13.10
CA LEU A 129 -14.56 -13.15 -12.09
C LEU A 129 -15.47 -13.77 -11.01
N PRO A 130 -16.50 -14.56 -11.33
CA PRO A 130 -17.24 -15.36 -10.34
C PRO A 130 -16.34 -16.28 -9.50
N LEU A 131 -15.39 -16.94 -10.15
CA LEU A 131 -14.49 -17.89 -9.48
C LEU A 131 -13.54 -17.16 -8.50
N VAL A 132 -12.89 -16.07 -8.93
CA VAL A 132 -12.00 -15.28 -8.06
C VAL A 132 -12.79 -14.63 -6.93
N SER A 133 -14.01 -14.16 -7.17
CA SER A 133 -14.84 -13.52 -6.14
C SER A 133 -15.29 -14.46 -5.02
N THR A 134 -15.12 -15.79 -5.15
CA THR A 134 -15.28 -16.72 -4.02
C THR A 134 -14.25 -16.47 -2.91
N THR A 135 -13.14 -15.77 -3.20
CA THR A 135 -12.21 -15.29 -2.16
C THR A 135 -12.89 -14.30 -1.20
N ALA A 136 -13.72 -13.39 -1.71
CA ALA A 136 -14.51 -12.46 -0.90
C ALA A 136 -15.59 -13.20 -0.09
N LEU A 137 -16.19 -14.26 -0.65
CA LEU A 137 -17.08 -15.14 0.07
C LEU A 137 -16.36 -15.78 1.26
N CYS A 138 -15.19 -16.40 1.04
CA CYS A 138 -14.35 -16.97 2.10
C CYS A 138 -13.96 -15.91 3.14
N ALA A 139 -13.58 -14.70 2.71
CA ALA A 139 -13.25 -13.59 3.60
C ALA A 139 -14.46 -13.17 4.46
N GLY A 140 -15.68 -13.22 3.92
CA GLY A 140 -16.93 -13.01 4.64
C GLY A 140 -17.13 -14.01 5.79
N PHE A 141 -16.72 -15.25 5.60
CA PHE A 141 -16.78 -16.29 6.63
C PHE A 141 -15.63 -16.27 7.63
N ASN A 142 -14.63 -15.39 7.52
CA ASN A 142 -13.59 -15.26 8.54
C ASN A 142 -14.20 -14.99 9.91
N SER A 143 -13.62 -15.59 10.96
CA SER A 143 -14.06 -15.36 12.34
C SER A 143 -13.78 -13.93 12.80
N THR A 144 -14.70 -13.34 13.55
CA THR A 144 -14.52 -12.04 14.22
C THR A 144 -13.41 -12.04 15.28
N LYS A 145 -12.88 -13.22 15.63
CA LYS A 145 -11.69 -13.36 16.50
C LYS A 145 -10.50 -12.56 15.98
N LEU A 146 -10.37 -12.37 14.66
CA LEU A 146 -9.35 -11.50 14.07
C LEU A 146 -9.40 -10.07 14.61
N PHE A 147 -10.60 -9.51 14.78
CA PHE A 147 -10.79 -8.15 15.28
C PHE A 147 -10.68 -8.07 16.81
N THR A 148 -11.24 -9.05 17.53
CA THR A 148 -11.17 -9.09 18.99
C THR A 148 -9.75 -9.29 19.51
N LEU A 149 -8.95 -10.15 18.86
CA LEU A 149 -7.52 -10.31 19.19
C LEU A 149 -6.70 -9.07 18.83
N ASN A 150 -7.01 -8.40 17.72
CA ASN A 150 -6.35 -7.14 17.37
C ASN A 150 -6.61 -6.06 18.42
N ARG A 151 -7.85 -5.95 18.93
CA ARG A 151 -8.19 -5.07 20.06
C ARG A 151 -7.39 -5.42 21.32
N GLN A 152 -7.14 -6.71 21.58
CA GLN A 152 -6.37 -7.21 22.74
C GLN A 152 -4.85 -7.11 22.55
N LEU A 153 -4.38 -6.60 21.39
CA LEU A 153 -2.98 -6.51 20.98
C LEU A 153 -2.27 -7.88 20.87
N ASP A 154 -3.04 -9.00 20.78
CA ASP A 154 -2.48 -10.33 20.46
C ASP A 154 -2.34 -10.52 18.95
N VAL A 155 -1.47 -9.70 18.36
CA VAL A 155 -1.26 -9.66 16.90
C VAL A 155 -0.44 -10.86 16.42
N ARG A 156 0.38 -11.46 17.28
CA ARG A 156 1.26 -12.59 16.94
C ARG A 156 0.50 -13.74 16.28
N ARG A 157 -0.61 -14.17 16.88
CA ARG A 157 -1.42 -15.29 16.36
C ARG A 157 -2.07 -14.95 15.01
N ILE A 158 -2.48 -13.70 14.86
CA ILE A 158 -3.06 -13.20 13.59
C ILE A 158 -2.00 -13.27 12.49
N GLU A 159 -0.79 -12.74 12.73
CA GLU A 159 0.30 -12.73 11.76
C GLU A 159 0.79 -14.14 11.39
N ILE A 160 0.90 -15.05 12.36
CA ILE A 160 1.23 -16.45 12.09
C ILE A 160 0.17 -17.08 11.19
N SER A 161 -1.12 -16.89 11.47
CA SER A 161 -2.20 -17.45 10.65
C SER A 161 -2.15 -16.91 9.22
N LEU A 162 -1.82 -15.61 9.05
CA LEU A 162 -1.68 -14.97 7.75
C LEU A 162 -0.51 -15.56 6.96
N ILE A 163 0.67 -15.69 7.59
CA ILE A 163 1.86 -16.26 6.95
C ILE A 163 1.62 -17.71 6.53
N VAL A 164 1.04 -18.54 7.40
CA VAL A 164 0.71 -19.94 7.07
C VAL A 164 -0.25 -20.01 5.89
N ALA A 165 -1.28 -19.18 5.86
CA ALA A 165 -2.23 -19.12 4.75
C ALA A 165 -1.55 -18.71 3.43
N GLN A 166 -0.66 -17.71 3.47
CA GLN A 166 0.08 -17.26 2.29
C GLN A 166 1.04 -18.32 1.76
N VAL A 167 1.77 -19.01 2.65
CA VAL A 167 2.67 -20.10 2.26
C VAL A 167 1.87 -21.24 1.63
N ALA A 168 0.74 -21.64 2.22
CA ALA A 168 -0.13 -22.67 1.65
C ALA A 168 -0.63 -22.29 0.25
N GLY A 169 -1.10 -21.05 0.09
CA GLY A 169 -1.51 -20.53 -1.21
C GLY A 169 -0.39 -20.51 -2.23
N LEU A 170 0.80 -20.06 -1.83
CA LEU A 170 1.97 -20.05 -2.72
C LEU A 170 2.37 -21.46 -3.17
N VAL A 171 2.36 -22.44 -2.27
CA VAL A 171 2.67 -23.84 -2.60
C VAL A 171 1.68 -24.38 -3.65
N VAL A 172 0.37 -24.17 -3.45
CA VAL A 172 -0.65 -24.58 -4.42
C VAL A 172 -0.49 -23.84 -5.76
N MET A 173 -0.22 -22.54 -5.72
CA MET A 173 -0.01 -21.70 -6.89
C MET A 173 1.15 -22.20 -7.73
N VAL A 174 2.30 -22.48 -7.10
CA VAL A 174 3.49 -23.00 -7.79
C VAL A 174 3.25 -24.43 -8.29
N ALA A 175 2.69 -25.31 -7.46
CA ALA A 175 2.39 -26.69 -7.86
C ALA A 175 1.47 -26.75 -9.07
N TRP A 176 0.42 -25.91 -9.10
CA TRP A 176 -0.48 -25.82 -10.26
C TRP A 176 0.23 -25.24 -11.50
N ALA A 177 1.00 -24.16 -11.34
CA ALA A 177 1.71 -23.51 -12.44
C ALA A 177 2.75 -24.41 -13.13
N VAL A 178 3.31 -25.40 -12.41
CA VAL A 178 4.20 -26.43 -13.00
C VAL A 178 3.43 -27.40 -13.90
N VAL A 179 2.17 -27.71 -13.55
CA VAL A 179 1.32 -28.67 -14.32
C VAL A 179 0.58 -27.95 -15.44
N ASP A 180 -0.02 -26.79 -15.13
CA ASP A 180 -0.80 -25.99 -16.06
C ASP A 180 -0.42 -24.51 -15.91
N ARG A 181 0.21 -23.94 -16.95
CA ARG A 181 0.70 -22.57 -17.00
C ARG A 181 -0.41 -21.57 -17.31
N SER A 182 -1.53 -21.68 -16.63
CA SER A 182 -2.72 -20.85 -16.82
C SER A 182 -2.94 -19.88 -15.65
N VAL A 183 -3.84 -18.90 -15.88
CA VAL A 183 -4.31 -17.98 -14.83
C VAL A 183 -4.96 -18.73 -13.64
N LEU A 184 -5.43 -19.97 -13.87
CA LEU A 184 -6.02 -20.80 -12.82
C LEU A 184 -5.04 -21.10 -11.69
N ALA A 185 -3.74 -21.16 -11.95
CA ALA A 185 -2.72 -21.29 -10.91
C ALA A 185 -2.81 -20.13 -9.89
N LEU A 186 -2.93 -18.90 -10.38
CA LEU A 186 -3.06 -17.71 -9.53
C LEU A 186 -4.37 -17.72 -8.73
N VAL A 187 -5.45 -18.12 -9.38
CA VAL A 187 -6.79 -18.24 -8.76
C VAL A 187 -6.80 -19.31 -7.68
N ALA A 188 -6.29 -20.51 -7.98
CA ALA A 188 -6.23 -21.62 -7.02
C ALA A 188 -5.41 -21.26 -5.77
N GLY A 189 -4.28 -20.59 -5.95
CA GLY A 189 -3.47 -20.12 -4.82
C GLY A 189 -4.17 -19.05 -3.99
N ALA A 190 -4.83 -18.08 -4.64
CA ALA A 190 -5.62 -17.05 -3.95
C ALA A 190 -6.78 -17.65 -3.15
N LEU A 191 -7.52 -18.60 -3.74
CA LEU A 191 -8.57 -19.34 -3.07
C LEU A 191 -8.03 -20.13 -1.87
N THR A 192 -6.93 -20.87 -2.07
CA THR A 192 -6.28 -21.64 -0.99
C THR A 192 -5.88 -20.74 0.16
N THR A 193 -5.25 -19.59 -0.13
CA THR A 193 -4.90 -18.60 0.90
C THR A 193 -6.11 -18.19 1.72
N ASN A 194 -7.21 -17.84 1.06
CA ASN A 194 -8.43 -17.38 1.74
C ASN A 194 -9.14 -18.50 2.51
N VAL A 195 -9.20 -19.72 1.96
CA VAL A 195 -9.78 -20.88 2.64
C VAL A 195 -8.97 -21.26 3.88
N VAL A 196 -7.65 -21.36 3.76
CA VAL A 196 -6.77 -21.67 4.90
C VAL A 196 -6.88 -20.58 5.96
N ARG A 197 -6.89 -19.30 5.58
CA ARG A 197 -7.10 -18.19 6.51
C ARG A 197 -8.45 -18.29 7.22
N MET A 198 -9.53 -18.59 6.50
CA MET A 198 -10.85 -18.80 7.06
C MET A 198 -10.83 -19.95 8.08
N VAL A 199 -10.29 -21.11 7.73
CA VAL A 199 -10.20 -22.26 8.64
C VAL A 199 -9.39 -21.92 9.88
N LEU A 200 -8.20 -21.33 9.74
CA LEU A 200 -7.35 -20.94 10.86
C LEU A 200 -8.01 -19.86 11.73
N SER A 201 -8.80 -18.96 11.18
CA SER A 201 -9.53 -17.96 11.96
C SER A 201 -10.53 -18.60 12.94
N HIS A 202 -11.13 -19.74 12.59
CA HIS A 202 -12.06 -20.46 13.44
C HIS A 202 -11.38 -21.46 14.40
N THR A 203 -10.32 -22.15 13.93
CA THR A 203 -9.71 -23.28 14.64
C THR A 203 -8.50 -22.91 15.48
N TYR A 204 -7.60 -22.07 14.95
CA TYR A 204 -6.35 -21.70 15.62
C TYR A 204 -6.49 -20.50 16.56
N LEU A 205 -7.34 -19.53 16.21
CA LEU A 205 -7.51 -18.33 17.02
C LEU A 205 -8.44 -18.59 18.21
N PRO A 206 -8.07 -18.19 19.45
CA PRO A 206 -8.93 -18.29 20.61
C PRO A 206 -10.04 -17.21 20.57
N GLY A 207 -11.13 -17.47 21.23
CA GLY A 207 -12.26 -16.55 21.38
C GLY A 207 -13.60 -17.21 21.11
N ILE A 208 -14.63 -16.37 20.95
CA ILE A 208 -16.03 -16.79 20.80
C ILE A 208 -16.24 -17.60 19.50
N ARG A 209 -17.12 -18.59 19.56
CA ARG A 209 -17.57 -19.32 18.37
C ARG A 209 -18.66 -18.51 17.68
N ASN A 210 -18.38 -18.11 16.44
CA ASN A 210 -19.33 -17.35 15.64
C ASN A 210 -20.59 -18.17 15.32
N ARG A 211 -21.76 -17.52 15.42
CA ARG A 211 -23.07 -18.06 15.08
C ARG A 211 -23.88 -17.02 14.31
N LEU A 212 -24.71 -17.44 13.39
CA LEU A 212 -25.62 -16.56 12.68
C LEU A 212 -26.66 -16.04 13.67
N THR A 213 -26.57 -14.76 14.00
CA THR A 213 -27.48 -14.08 14.95
C THR A 213 -27.75 -12.67 14.40
N TRP A 214 -28.98 -12.19 14.59
CA TRP A 214 -29.37 -10.88 14.13
C TRP A 214 -30.03 -10.10 15.25
N GLU A 215 -29.37 -9.04 15.68
CA GLU A 215 -29.89 -8.07 16.66
C GLU A 215 -30.04 -6.70 15.99
N ARG A 216 -31.27 -6.20 15.88
CA ARG A 216 -31.55 -4.93 15.17
C ARG A 216 -30.75 -3.72 15.71
N PRO A 217 -30.65 -3.49 17.05
CA PRO A 217 -29.88 -2.38 17.57
C PRO A 217 -28.38 -2.46 17.22
N ALA A 218 -27.80 -3.66 17.29
CA ALA A 218 -26.41 -3.90 16.88
C ALA A 218 -26.19 -3.60 15.39
N ALA A 219 -27.06 -4.11 14.52
CA ALA A 219 -27.02 -3.88 13.09
C ALA A 219 -27.14 -2.38 12.75
N GLN A 220 -28.06 -1.66 13.39
CA GLN A 220 -28.23 -0.21 13.19
C GLN A 220 -26.97 0.58 13.59
N THR A 221 -26.35 0.20 14.70
CA THR A 221 -25.09 0.83 15.15
C THR A 221 -23.97 0.63 14.12
N LEU A 222 -23.80 -0.59 13.60
CA LEU A 222 -22.80 -0.92 12.59
C LEU A 222 -23.04 -0.17 11.28
N VAL A 223 -24.26 -0.16 10.76
CA VAL A 223 -24.61 0.54 9.50
C VAL A 223 -24.46 2.05 9.62
N ARG A 224 -24.87 2.65 10.76
CA ARG A 224 -24.74 4.10 10.97
C ARG A 224 -23.27 4.53 10.95
N PHE A 225 -22.37 3.72 11.47
CA PHE A 225 -20.94 3.96 11.42
C PHE A 225 -20.41 3.88 9.99
N GLY A 226 -20.85 2.89 9.20
CA GLY A 226 -20.28 2.59 7.87
C GLY A 226 -20.68 3.55 6.75
N ARG A 227 -21.85 4.20 6.81
CA ARG A 227 -22.35 5.03 5.69
C ARG A 227 -21.42 6.20 5.29
N TRP A 228 -20.70 6.76 6.27
CA TRP A 228 -19.74 7.83 6.02
C TRP A 228 -18.42 7.35 5.45
N ILE A 229 -18.11 6.06 5.67
CA ILE A 229 -16.90 5.43 5.14
C ILE A 229 -17.03 5.22 3.62
N PHE A 230 -18.21 4.89 3.13
CA PHE A 230 -18.48 4.59 1.72
C PHE A 230 -17.96 5.66 0.74
N VAL A 231 -18.29 6.94 0.97
CA VAL A 231 -17.90 8.03 0.03
C VAL A 231 -16.39 8.22 0.00
N SER A 232 -15.73 8.19 1.15
CA SER A 232 -14.27 8.31 1.21
C SER A 232 -13.56 7.11 0.58
N THR A 233 -14.13 5.93 0.73
CA THR A 233 -13.62 4.67 0.18
C THR A 233 -13.75 4.63 -1.34
N LEU A 234 -14.87 5.12 -1.90
CA LEU A 234 -15.05 5.25 -3.34
C LEU A 234 -13.95 6.14 -3.97
N LEU A 235 -13.71 7.31 -3.40
CA LEU A 235 -12.67 8.22 -3.88
C LEU A 235 -11.27 7.62 -3.74
N THR A 236 -11.02 6.92 -2.64
CA THR A 236 -9.73 6.25 -2.39
C THR A 236 -9.50 5.13 -3.39
N PHE A 237 -10.54 4.34 -3.69
CA PHE A 237 -10.47 3.27 -4.69
C PHE A 237 -10.16 3.84 -6.09
N LEU A 238 -10.95 4.81 -6.54
CA LEU A 238 -10.73 5.43 -7.85
C LEU A 238 -9.34 6.08 -7.94
N ALA A 239 -8.91 6.78 -6.89
CA ALA A 239 -7.59 7.40 -6.86
C ALA A 239 -6.43 6.36 -6.85
N GLY A 240 -6.68 5.14 -6.37
CA GLY A 240 -5.66 4.09 -6.25
C GLY A 240 -5.65 3.04 -7.35
N GLN A 241 -6.78 2.83 -8.05
CA GLN A 241 -6.96 1.67 -8.93
C GLN A 241 -7.50 2.01 -10.33
N ALA A 242 -7.89 3.27 -10.59
CA ALA A 242 -8.48 3.62 -11.88
C ALA A 242 -7.51 3.46 -13.06
N ASP A 243 -6.19 3.55 -12.80
CA ASP A 243 -5.15 3.29 -13.81
C ASP A 243 -5.31 1.89 -14.44
N ARG A 244 -5.48 0.86 -13.63
CA ARG A 244 -5.61 -0.53 -14.10
C ARG A 244 -6.89 -0.74 -14.90
N LEU A 245 -8.01 -0.15 -14.46
CA LEU A 245 -9.28 -0.21 -15.18
C LEU A 245 -9.19 0.50 -16.54
N VAL A 246 -8.57 1.67 -16.59
CA VAL A 246 -8.39 2.43 -17.83
C VAL A 246 -7.40 1.72 -18.75
N PHE A 247 -6.26 1.30 -18.22
CA PHE A 247 -5.23 0.63 -19.03
C PHE A 247 -5.69 -0.73 -19.57
N GLY A 248 -6.47 -1.49 -18.78
CA GLY A 248 -7.05 -2.74 -19.27
C GLY A 248 -7.93 -2.59 -20.53
N ARG A 249 -8.43 -1.36 -20.81
CA ARG A 249 -9.16 -1.04 -22.06
C ARG A 249 -8.27 -0.48 -23.17
N LEU A 250 -7.14 0.15 -22.80
CA LEU A 250 -6.25 0.84 -23.74
C LEU A 250 -5.17 -0.07 -24.32
N VAL A 251 -4.75 -1.10 -23.59
CA VAL A 251 -3.65 -1.98 -24.01
C VAL A 251 -4.03 -3.45 -23.88
N PRO A 252 -3.38 -4.36 -24.66
CA PRO A 252 -3.56 -5.80 -24.51
C PRO A 252 -3.18 -6.30 -23.11
N LEU A 253 -3.74 -7.43 -22.69
CA LEU A 253 -3.56 -7.98 -21.34
C LEU A 253 -2.12 -8.38 -21.00
N ASP A 254 -1.35 -8.82 -21.99
CA ASP A 254 0.09 -9.10 -21.86
C ASP A 254 0.86 -7.85 -21.42
N ARG A 255 0.65 -6.70 -22.08
CA ARG A 255 1.23 -5.41 -21.69
C ARG A 255 0.73 -4.92 -20.34
N LEU A 256 -0.54 -5.16 -20.03
CA LEU A 256 -1.07 -4.86 -18.70
C LEU A 256 -0.39 -5.72 -17.62
N GLY A 257 -0.08 -6.98 -17.92
CA GLY A 257 0.67 -7.86 -17.02
C GLY A 257 2.09 -7.37 -16.78
N VAL A 258 2.80 -6.95 -17.83
CA VAL A 258 4.13 -6.33 -17.72
C VAL A 258 4.07 -5.03 -16.89
N TYR A 259 3.08 -4.17 -17.14
CA TYR A 259 2.84 -2.96 -16.32
C TYR A 259 2.61 -3.30 -14.85
N TYR A 260 1.80 -4.35 -14.56
CA TYR A 260 1.53 -4.78 -13.20
C TYR A 260 2.79 -5.18 -12.43
N ILE A 261 3.76 -5.82 -13.09
CA ILE A 261 5.07 -6.11 -12.50
C ILE A 261 5.80 -4.80 -12.16
N GLY A 262 5.77 -3.81 -13.06
CA GLY A 262 6.29 -2.47 -12.78
C GLY A 262 5.65 -1.83 -11.55
N VAL A 263 4.32 -1.93 -11.42
CA VAL A 263 3.57 -1.44 -10.24
C VAL A 263 4.03 -2.13 -8.97
N VAL A 264 4.18 -3.47 -8.97
CA VAL A 264 4.62 -4.24 -7.79
C VAL A 264 5.96 -3.72 -7.26
N ILE A 265 6.94 -3.48 -8.15
CA ILE A 265 8.25 -2.95 -7.75
C ILE A 265 8.14 -1.50 -7.26
N ALA A 266 7.47 -0.64 -8.03
CA ALA A 266 7.40 0.80 -7.75
C ALA A 266 6.61 1.13 -6.48
N THR A 267 5.66 0.29 -6.07
CA THR A 267 4.84 0.51 -4.87
C THR A 267 5.52 0.11 -3.57
N ILE A 268 6.57 -0.71 -3.57
CA ILE A 268 7.25 -1.17 -2.35
C ILE A 268 7.68 0.00 -1.44
N PRO A 269 8.41 1.02 -1.91
CA PRO A 269 8.77 2.15 -1.07
C PRO A 269 7.55 2.97 -0.62
N SER A 270 6.57 3.16 -1.52
CA SER A 270 5.34 3.92 -1.21
C SER A 270 4.57 3.30 -0.06
N GLU A 271 4.38 1.98 -0.08
CA GLU A 271 3.66 1.25 0.97
C GLU A 271 4.41 1.31 2.30
N ALA A 272 5.72 1.06 2.30
CA ALA A 272 6.54 1.11 3.50
C ALA A 272 6.50 2.50 4.16
N LEU A 273 6.69 3.56 3.36
CA LEU A 273 6.70 4.94 3.85
C LEU A 273 5.31 5.43 4.28
N SER A 274 4.24 5.01 3.59
CA SER A 274 2.86 5.32 3.98
C SER A 274 2.49 4.68 5.31
N ARG A 275 2.92 3.43 5.55
CA ARG A 275 2.74 2.77 6.86
C ARG A 275 3.50 3.50 7.98
N LEU A 276 4.75 3.88 7.74
CA LEU A 276 5.52 4.69 8.69
C LEU A 276 4.82 6.02 8.99
N SER A 277 4.27 6.67 7.97
CA SER A 277 3.52 7.92 8.13
C SER A 277 2.29 7.74 9.02
N MET A 278 1.50 6.68 8.81
CA MET A 278 0.28 6.43 9.58
C MET A 278 0.55 5.89 10.99
N GLN A 279 1.59 5.06 11.17
CA GLN A 279 1.87 4.44 12.46
C GLN A 279 2.73 5.31 13.40
N ILE A 280 3.56 6.20 12.86
CA ILE A 280 4.49 7.02 13.65
C ILE A 280 4.12 8.50 13.57
N ILE A 281 3.95 9.03 12.35
CA ILE A 281 3.81 10.48 12.15
C ILE A 281 2.43 10.95 12.61
N PHE A 282 1.37 10.28 12.21
CA PHE A 282 0.00 10.66 12.55
C PHE A 282 -0.26 10.74 14.07
N PRO A 283 0.11 9.73 14.90
CA PRO A 283 -0.05 9.82 16.34
C PRO A 283 0.73 10.97 16.99
N VAL A 284 1.95 11.23 16.50
CA VAL A 284 2.77 12.34 17.02
C VAL A 284 2.12 13.69 16.68
N TYR A 285 1.64 13.85 15.45
CA TYR A 285 0.96 15.09 15.04
C TYR A 285 -0.31 15.34 15.86
N SER A 286 -1.11 14.30 16.13
CA SER A 286 -2.32 14.39 16.95
C SER A 286 -2.00 14.87 18.37
N ARG A 287 -0.97 14.31 19.02
CA ARG A 287 -0.54 14.69 20.38
C ARG A 287 0.01 16.11 20.47
N VAL A 288 0.77 16.54 19.47
CA VAL A 288 1.41 17.87 19.46
C VAL A 288 0.38 18.96 19.21
N ARG A 289 -0.67 18.70 18.44
CA ARG A 289 -1.76 19.65 18.22
C ARG A 289 -2.50 20.00 19.50
N GLU A 290 -2.65 19.04 20.41
CA GLU A 290 -3.30 19.27 21.73
C GLU A 290 -2.46 20.16 22.67
N ARG A 291 -1.15 20.31 22.39
CA ARG A 291 -0.20 21.06 23.21
C ARG A 291 0.33 22.28 22.45
N ASP A 292 -0.44 23.33 22.38
CA ASP A 292 -0.18 24.65 21.75
C ASP A 292 1.21 24.99 21.12
N GLY A 293 1.16 25.42 19.85
CA GLY A 293 2.16 26.35 19.23
C GLY A 293 3.32 25.73 18.45
N HIS A 294 3.68 24.44 18.62
CA HIS A 294 4.90 23.85 18.04
C HIS A 294 4.63 22.87 16.87
N PHE A 295 3.40 22.83 16.35
CA PHE A 295 3.02 21.86 15.31
C PHE A 295 3.88 21.93 14.04
N ARG A 296 4.25 23.15 13.63
CA ARG A 296 5.11 23.38 12.47
C ARG A 296 6.51 22.80 12.63
N ASP A 297 7.16 23.06 13.75
CA ASP A 297 8.54 22.61 13.99
C ASP A 297 8.62 21.08 14.09
N VAL A 298 7.62 20.49 14.74
CA VAL A 298 7.49 19.03 14.84
C VAL A 298 7.18 18.42 13.47
N PHE A 299 6.31 19.04 12.67
CA PHE A 299 6.04 18.60 11.31
C PHE A 299 7.32 18.53 10.47
N GLU A 300 8.13 19.59 10.45
CA GLU A 300 9.36 19.62 9.66
C GLU A 300 10.42 18.65 10.19
N SER A 301 10.59 18.55 11.51
CA SER A 301 11.63 17.71 12.14
C SER A 301 11.40 16.21 11.92
N ILE A 302 10.15 15.76 11.93
CA ILE A 302 9.81 14.33 11.72
C ILE A 302 9.74 14.00 10.22
N ARG A 303 9.19 14.92 9.42
CA ARG A 303 8.99 14.72 8.00
C ARG A 303 10.30 14.69 7.22
N THR A 304 11.23 15.57 7.52
CA THR A 304 12.47 15.74 6.74
C THR A 304 13.28 14.45 6.59
N PRO A 305 13.59 13.69 7.66
CA PRO A 305 14.32 12.42 7.53
C PRO A 305 13.57 11.38 6.67
N LEU A 306 12.24 11.31 6.83
CA LEU A 306 11.42 10.40 6.06
C LEU A 306 11.42 10.76 4.57
N MET A 307 11.37 12.05 4.24
CA MET A 307 11.40 12.53 2.86
C MET A 307 12.77 12.34 2.21
N ILE A 308 13.87 12.44 2.95
CA ILE A 308 15.21 12.11 2.42
C ILE A 308 15.32 10.62 2.12
N LEU A 309 14.79 9.76 2.99
CA LEU A 309 14.74 8.32 2.75
C LEU A 309 13.87 7.99 1.52
N ALA A 310 12.69 8.65 1.40
CA ALA A 310 11.84 8.53 0.23
C ALA A 310 12.57 8.96 -1.04
N ALA A 311 13.19 10.13 -1.03
CA ALA A 311 13.93 10.67 -2.16
C ALA A 311 15.05 9.73 -2.62
N TRP A 312 15.80 9.15 -1.67
CA TRP A 312 16.82 8.15 -1.97
C TRP A 312 16.25 6.89 -2.63
N ALA A 313 15.18 6.32 -2.06
CA ALA A 313 14.57 5.10 -2.57
C ALA A 313 13.98 5.30 -3.98
N PHE A 314 13.25 6.40 -4.21
CA PHE A 314 12.65 6.69 -5.50
C PHE A 314 13.66 7.14 -6.56
N ALA A 315 14.68 7.90 -6.20
CA ALA A 315 15.79 8.19 -7.11
C ALA A 315 16.52 6.89 -7.54
N GLY A 316 16.68 5.94 -6.61
CA GLY A 316 17.22 4.62 -6.90
C GLY A 316 16.36 3.81 -7.88
N LEU A 317 15.03 3.84 -7.74
CA LEU A 317 14.12 3.17 -8.68
C LEU A 317 14.06 3.88 -10.04
N ILE A 318 14.13 5.22 -10.08
CA ILE A 318 14.22 5.96 -11.35
C ILE A 318 15.53 5.64 -12.05
N ALA A 319 16.64 5.63 -11.32
CA ALA A 319 17.96 5.31 -11.88
C ALA A 319 18.05 3.85 -12.34
N GLY A 320 17.61 2.91 -11.52
CA GLY A 320 17.85 1.48 -11.69
C GLY A 320 16.64 0.63 -12.06
N GLY A 321 15.49 1.25 -12.41
CA GLY A 321 14.26 0.51 -12.75
C GLY A 321 14.46 -0.62 -13.76
N PRO A 322 15.05 -0.37 -14.94
CA PRO A 322 15.33 -1.42 -15.90
C PRO A 322 16.29 -2.49 -15.37
N THR A 323 17.33 -2.09 -14.66
CA THR A 323 18.28 -3.04 -14.04
C THR A 323 17.62 -3.88 -12.94
N ALA A 324 16.69 -3.31 -12.17
CA ALA A 324 15.93 -4.07 -11.17
C ALA A 324 15.04 -5.13 -11.81
N VAL A 325 14.42 -4.80 -12.94
CA VAL A 325 13.64 -5.76 -13.72
C VAL A 325 14.54 -6.86 -14.30
N ASP A 326 15.64 -6.52 -14.96
CA ASP A 326 16.60 -7.49 -15.52
C ASP A 326 17.20 -8.43 -14.45
N LEU A 327 17.36 -7.93 -13.21
CA LEU A 327 17.89 -8.72 -12.09
C LEU A 327 16.88 -9.73 -11.55
N LEU A 328 15.60 -9.32 -11.48
CA LEU A 328 14.55 -10.05 -10.77
C LEU A 328 13.71 -10.91 -11.73
N TYR A 329 13.51 -10.47 -12.97
CA TYR A 329 12.60 -11.07 -13.94
C TYR A 329 13.34 -11.47 -15.21
N ASP A 330 12.68 -12.25 -16.06
CA ASP A 330 13.22 -12.66 -17.36
C ASP A 330 12.99 -11.60 -18.46
N ASP A 331 13.53 -11.85 -19.65
CA ASP A 331 13.53 -10.92 -20.79
C ASP A 331 12.13 -10.48 -21.25
N ARG A 332 11.08 -11.26 -20.95
CA ARG A 332 9.69 -10.96 -21.30
C ARG A 332 9.17 -9.71 -20.58
N TYR A 333 9.72 -9.40 -19.40
CA TYR A 333 9.30 -8.27 -18.57
C TYR A 333 10.19 -7.03 -18.72
N GLN A 334 11.13 -7.00 -19.66
CA GLN A 334 12.04 -5.85 -19.83
C GLN A 334 11.32 -4.52 -20.00
N GLU A 335 10.16 -4.52 -20.68
CA GLU A 335 9.33 -3.31 -20.83
C GLU A 335 8.81 -2.78 -19.47
N ALA A 336 8.74 -3.59 -18.40
CA ALA A 336 8.38 -3.09 -17.08
C ALA A 336 9.40 -2.07 -16.53
N GLY A 337 10.63 -2.06 -17.00
CA GLY A 337 11.70 -1.19 -16.54
C GLY A 337 11.37 0.30 -16.65
N TRP A 338 10.85 0.75 -17.82
CA TRP A 338 10.41 2.14 -17.99
C TRP A 338 9.16 2.45 -17.14
N ALA A 339 8.27 1.47 -16.96
CA ALA A 339 7.10 1.64 -16.12
C ALA A 339 7.50 1.85 -14.66
N VAL A 340 8.49 1.10 -14.14
CA VAL A 340 9.06 1.32 -12.80
C VAL A 340 9.59 2.75 -12.66
N GLN A 341 10.31 3.28 -13.64
CA GLN A 341 10.87 4.64 -13.61
C GLN A 341 9.78 5.71 -13.51
N LEU A 342 8.76 5.64 -14.37
CA LEU A 342 7.65 6.61 -14.39
C LEU A 342 6.79 6.50 -13.13
N LEU A 343 6.47 5.27 -12.71
CA LEU A 343 5.70 5.02 -11.48
C LEU A 343 6.46 5.45 -10.23
N ALA A 344 7.78 5.29 -10.19
CA ALA A 344 8.61 5.75 -9.09
C ALA A 344 8.59 7.29 -8.97
N ALA A 345 8.61 8.02 -10.10
CA ALA A 345 8.46 9.47 -10.08
C ALA A 345 7.11 9.90 -9.49
N GLY A 346 6.00 9.27 -9.91
CA GLY A 346 4.67 9.46 -9.31
C GLY A 346 4.61 9.03 -7.85
N GLY A 347 5.24 7.90 -7.50
CA GLY A 347 5.31 7.37 -6.14
C GLY A 347 5.98 8.32 -5.14
N PHE A 348 7.01 9.04 -5.56
CA PHE A 348 7.62 10.08 -4.74
C PHE A 348 6.62 11.21 -4.43
N LEU A 349 5.90 11.70 -5.45
CA LEU A 349 4.87 12.74 -5.28
C LEU A 349 3.71 12.25 -4.41
N LEU A 350 3.32 10.97 -4.55
CA LEU A 350 2.33 10.33 -3.68
C LEU A 350 2.76 10.37 -2.21
N VAL A 351 4.00 10.01 -1.90
CA VAL A 351 4.52 10.01 -0.52
C VAL A 351 4.59 11.43 0.02
N LEU A 352 5.02 12.42 -0.77
CA LEU A 352 4.97 13.83 -0.39
C LEU A 352 3.53 14.23 -0.01
N GLY A 353 2.54 13.91 -0.84
CA GLY A 353 1.13 14.19 -0.59
C GLY A 353 0.58 13.49 0.66
N ASN A 354 0.98 12.24 0.91
CA ASN A 354 0.53 11.47 2.07
C ASN A 354 0.97 12.08 3.40
N THR A 355 2.14 12.72 3.47
CA THR A 355 2.59 13.40 4.68
C THR A 355 1.76 14.62 5.02
N TYR A 356 1.30 15.39 4.02
CA TYR A 356 0.33 16.46 4.23
C TYR A 356 -1.05 15.92 4.58
N GLY A 357 -1.45 14.80 3.94
CA GLY A 357 -2.68 14.08 4.30
C GLY A 357 -2.72 13.67 5.78
N ALA A 358 -1.61 13.14 6.31
CA ALA A 358 -1.49 12.81 7.73
C ALA A 358 -1.62 14.04 8.63
N ALA A 359 -1.04 15.19 8.25
CA ALA A 359 -1.19 16.44 8.97
C ALA A 359 -2.63 16.96 8.96
N LEU A 360 -3.32 16.89 7.80
CA LEU A 360 -4.73 17.27 7.66
C LEU A 360 -5.64 16.39 8.53
N LEU A 361 -5.40 15.08 8.56
CA LEU A 361 -6.17 14.15 9.42
C LEU A 361 -5.93 14.43 10.91
N ALA A 362 -4.68 14.66 11.31
CA ALA A 362 -4.34 15.04 12.68
C ALA A 362 -4.94 16.41 13.06
N ALA A 363 -5.18 17.27 12.07
CA ALA A 363 -5.83 18.56 12.23
C ALA A 363 -7.36 18.51 12.19
N ASP A 364 -7.96 17.31 12.13
CA ASP A 364 -9.41 17.10 11.98
C ASP A 364 -9.99 17.79 10.72
N MET A 365 -9.19 17.76 9.64
CA MET A 365 -9.54 18.32 8.33
C MET A 365 -9.62 17.25 7.23
N PRO A 366 -10.43 16.19 7.36
CA PRO A 366 -10.52 15.10 6.39
C PRO A 366 -11.02 15.58 5.01
N ARG A 367 -11.73 16.70 4.96
CA ARG A 367 -12.18 17.33 3.71
C ARG A 367 -11.01 17.70 2.78
N GLY A 368 -9.87 18.12 3.33
CA GLY A 368 -8.68 18.42 2.55
C GLY A 368 -8.09 17.19 1.86
N VAL A 369 -8.08 16.05 2.56
CA VAL A 369 -7.64 14.76 1.99
C VAL A 369 -8.61 14.28 0.91
N ALA A 370 -9.92 14.37 1.16
CA ALA A 370 -10.95 14.02 0.19
C ALA A 370 -10.87 14.89 -1.08
N ALA A 371 -10.67 16.21 -0.93
CA ALA A 371 -10.48 17.13 -2.05
C ALA A 371 -9.24 16.78 -2.89
N GLY A 372 -8.12 16.42 -2.23
CA GLY A 372 -6.91 15.95 -2.91
C GLY A 372 -7.14 14.67 -3.72
N SER A 373 -7.84 13.69 -3.14
CA SER A 373 -8.18 12.44 -3.83
C SER A 373 -9.13 12.67 -4.99
N PHE A 374 -10.13 13.51 -4.82
CA PHE A 374 -11.07 13.90 -5.89
C PHE A 374 -10.36 14.62 -7.04
N ALA A 375 -9.48 15.59 -6.72
CA ALA A 375 -8.70 16.31 -7.73
C ALA A 375 -7.78 15.36 -8.51
N LYS A 376 -7.16 14.37 -7.84
CA LYS A 376 -6.40 13.32 -8.52
C LYS A 376 -7.26 12.54 -9.50
N VAL A 377 -8.45 12.08 -9.10
CA VAL A 377 -9.36 11.32 -9.97
C VAL A 377 -9.72 12.13 -11.22
N LEU A 378 -10.06 13.42 -11.06
CA LEU A 378 -10.32 14.32 -12.19
C LEU A 378 -9.07 14.49 -13.07
N ALA A 379 -7.91 14.67 -12.47
CA ALA A 379 -6.65 14.77 -13.20
C ALA A 379 -6.35 13.48 -13.98
N MET A 380 -6.58 12.29 -13.40
CA MET A 380 -6.42 11.01 -14.09
C MET A 380 -7.36 10.90 -15.30
N ALA A 381 -8.61 11.30 -15.16
CA ALA A 381 -9.60 11.26 -16.26
C ALA A 381 -9.18 12.12 -17.47
N VAL A 382 -8.35 13.16 -17.25
CA VAL A 382 -7.85 14.05 -18.31
C VAL A 382 -6.44 13.64 -18.74
N LEU A 383 -5.51 13.47 -17.79
CA LEU A 383 -4.09 13.30 -18.07
C LEU A 383 -3.75 11.92 -18.65
N ILE A 384 -4.49 10.86 -18.29
CA ILE A 384 -4.25 9.52 -18.85
C ILE A 384 -4.59 9.48 -20.35
N PRO A 385 -5.82 9.86 -20.81
CA PRO A 385 -6.11 9.92 -22.23
C PRO A 385 -5.22 10.90 -22.98
N LEU A 386 -5.00 12.09 -22.42
CA LEU A 386 -4.13 13.09 -23.04
C LEU A 386 -2.71 12.53 -23.25
N GLY A 387 -2.14 11.93 -22.23
CA GLY A 387 -0.81 11.30 -22.31
C GLY A 387 -0.76 10.17 -23.34
N PHE A 388 -1.83 9.37 -23.43
CA PHE A 388 -1.94 8.32 -24.44
C PHE A 388 -1.94 8.89 -25.86
N TYR A 389 -2.83 9.82 -26.15
CA TYR A 389 -2.96 10.39 -27.49
C TYR A 389 -1.74 11.23 -27.90
N VAL A 390 -1.16 12.02 -26.98
CA VAL A 390 0.05 12.79 -27.26
C VAL A 390 1.25 11.86 -27.48
N GLY A 391 1.39 10.82 -26.68
CA GLY A 391 2.46 9.83 -26.83
C GLY A 391 2.37 9.12 -28.19
N GLU A 392 1.18 8.67 -28.57
CA GLU A 392 0.95 7.98 -29.83
C GLU A 392 1.14 8.90 -31.05
N ALA A 393 0.77 10.18 -30.93
CA ALA A 393 0.98 11.18 -31.98
C ALA A 393 2.47 11.52 -32.21
N GLN A 394 3.29 11.45 -31.15
CA GLN A 394 4.73 11.70 -31.26
C GLN A 394 5.48 10.51 -31.86
N ARG A 395 5.11 9.31 -31.46
CA ARG A 395 5.72 8.06 -31.94
C ARG A 395 4.77 6.90 -31.71
N VAL A 396 4.51 6.13 -32.77
CA VAL A 396 3.68 4.92 -32.68
C VAL A 396 4.22 3.97 -31.59
N GLY A 397 3.34 3.53 -30.70
CA GLY A 397 3.68 2.69 -29.56
C GLY A 397 4.08 3.44 -28.27
N PHE A 398 4.18 4.79 -28.29
CA PHE A 398 4.44 5.59 -27.09
C PHE A 398 3.16 6.04 -26.36
N GLY A 399 2.00 5.66 -26.83
CA GLY A 399 0.72 5.97 -26.18
C GLY A 399 0.66 5.43 -24.74
N PHE A 400 1.06 4.17 -24.52
CA PHE A 400 1.02 3.56 -23.18
C PHE A 400 2.01 4.22 -22.20
N PRO A 401 3.30 4.43 -22.50
CA PRO A 401 4.19 5.23 -21.68
C PRO A 401 3.64 6.63 -21.36
N GLY A 402 3.05 7.30 -22.35
CA GLY A 402 2.40 8.60 -22.15
C GLY A 402 1.22 8.56 -21.18
N ALA A 403 0.39 7.51 -21.25
CA ALA A 403 -0.70 7.29 -20.31
C ALA A 403 -0.19 7.04 -18.86
N VAL A 404 0.88 6.25 -18.71
CA VAL A 404 1.52 6.02 -17.40
C VAL A 404 2.12 7.31 -16.85
N LEU A 405 2.71 8.14 -17.70
CA LEU A 405 3.18 9.47 -17.30
C LEU A 405 2.01 10.37 -16.86
N GLY A 406 0.89 10.33 -17.56
CA GLY A 406 -0.34 11.04 -17.18
C GLY A 406 -0.85 10.60 -15.80
N TYR A 407 -0.83 9.31 -15.52
CA TYR A 407 -1.13 8.77 -14.20
C TYR A 407 -0.15 9.29 -13.14
N ALA A 408 1.14 9.20 -13.38
CA ALA A 408 2.16 9.70 -12.45
C ALA A 408 2.02 11.21 -12.19
N ALA A 409 1.73 12.00 -13.22
CA ALA A 409 1.50 13.44 -13.11
C ALA A 409 0.24 13.80 -12.30
N SER A 410 -0.78 12.92 -12.25
CA SER A 410 -1.97 13.14 -11.43
C SER A 410 -1.66 13.21 -9.93
N GLU A 411 -0.58 12.58 -9.47
CA GLU A 411 -0.13 12.69 -8.08
C GLU A 411 0.36 14.09 -7.72
N ALA A 412 0.92 14.83 -8.70
CA ALA A 412 1.30 16.23 -8.50
C ALA A 412 0.06 17.10 -8.21
N VAL A 413 -1.06 16.83 -8.87
CA VAL A 413 -2.32 17.57 -8.62
C VAL A 413 -2.81 17.32 -7.19
N ARG A 414 -2.81 16.06 -6.77
CA ARG A 414 -3.16 15.70 -5.38
C ARG A 414 -2.23 16.37 -4.37
N TYR A 415 -0.92 16.32 -4.61
CA TYR A 415 0.08 16.99 -3.77
C TYR A 415 -0.21 18.48 -3.62
N VAL A 416 -0.47 19.18 -4.73
CA VAL A 416 -0.77 20.63 -4.72
C VAL A 416 -2.03 20.95 -3.90
N VAL A 417 -3.10 20.17 -4.07
CA VAL A 417 -4.36 20.39 -3.33
C VAL A 417 -4.19 20.13 -1.84
N CYS A 418 -3.54 19.02 -1.45
CA CYS A 418 -3.28 18.72 -0.04
C CYS A 418 -2.37 19.77 0.61
N THR A 419 -1.34 20.21 -0.10
CA THR A 419 -0.42 21.26 0.38
C THR A 419 -1.14 22.61 0.52
N ALA A 420 -2.00 22.99 -0.44
CA ALA A 420 -2.82 24.19 -0.35
C ALA A 420 -3.76 24.16 0.85
N ALA A 421 -4.38 23.01 1.13
CA ALA A 421 -5.22 22.82 2.31
C ALA A 421 -4.44 22.98 3.63
N CYS A 422 -3.18 22.54 3.68
CA CYS A 422 -2.31 22.69 4.85
C CYS A 422 -1.83 24.12 5.11
N ARG A 423 -1.99 25.05 4.15
CA ARG A 423 -1.65 26.47 4.38
C ARG A 423 -2.45 27.09 5.52
N SER A 424 -3.71 26.68 5.71
CA SER A 424 -4.56 27.13 6.83
C SER A 424 -4.02 26.71 8.19
N LEU A 425 -3.15 25.70 8.24
CA LEU A 425 -2.48 25.21 9.46
C LEU A 425 -1.12 25.89 9.69
N GLY A 426 -0.73 26.86 8.87
CA GLY A 426 0.60 27.50 8.92
C GLY A 426 1.76 26.56 8.54
N VAL A 427 1.46 25.39 7.99
CA VAL A 427 2.45 24.34 7.67
C VAL A 427 2.72 24.33 6.17
N THR A 428 3.93 24.69 5.76
CA THR A 428 4.35 24.65 4.37
C THR A 428 5.80 24.18 4.25
N GLY A 429 6.02 22.94 3.82
CA GLY A 429 7.34 22.39 3.48
C GLY A 429 7.70 22.52 1.98
N VAL A 430 6.97 23.36 1.21
CA VAL A 430 7.04 23.39 -0.28
C VAL A 430 8.46 23.65 -0.80
N ARG A 431 9.23 24.53 -0.13
CA ARG A 431 10.61 24.82 -0.56
C ARG A 431 11.52 23.60 -0.42
N ASN A 432 11.39 22.85 0.67
CA ASN A 432 12.14 21.62 0.88
C ASN A 432 11.68 20.51 -0.07
N ASP A 433 10.37 20.42 -0.31
CA ASP A 433 9.78 19.47 -1.26
C ASP A 433 10.26 19.71 -2.67
N ALA A 434 10.25 20.97 -3.14
CA ALA A 434 10.76 21.35 -4.45
C ALA A 434 12.26 21.02 -4.59
N ARG A 435 13.05 21.28 -3.54
CA ARG A 435 14.47 20.91 -3.51
C ARG A 435 14.66 19.40 -3.60
N LEU A 436 13.92 18.61 -2.81
CA LEU A 436 14.02 17.14 -2.84
C LEU A 436 13.51 16.57 -4.15
N THR A 437 12.44 17.13 -4.74
CA THR A 437 11.94 16.72 -6.06
C THR A 437 12.99 16.99 -7.14
N LEU A 438 13.68 18.13 -7.10
CA LEU A 438 14.77 18.43 -8.00
C LEU A 438 15.93 17.44 -7.83
N VAL A 439 16.31 17.10 -6.59
CA VAL A 439 17.33 16.08 -6.32
C VAL A 439 16.92 14.72 -6.86
N VAL A 440 15.67 14.29 -6.64
CA VAL A 440 15.16 13.01 -7.17
C VAL A 440 15.20 13.01 -8.70
N ALA A 441 14.76 14.10 -9.34
CA ALA A 441 14.77 14.21 -10.81
C ALA A 441 16.21 14.22 -11.37
N THR A 442 17.14 14.95 -10.74
CA THR A 442 18.52 15.04 -11.21
C THR A 442 19.29 13.75 -10.95
N VAL A 443 19.28 13.24 -9.71
CA VAL A 443 20.01 12.01 -9.36
C VAL A 443 19.40 10.80 -10.05
N GLY A 444 18.06 10.69 -10.08
CA GLY A 444 17.35 9.62 -10.77
C GLY A 444 17.57 9.67 -12.28
N GLY A 445 17.46 10.87 -12.89
CA GLY A 445 17.66 11.06 -14.33
C GLY A 445 19.10 10.79 -14.78
N LEU A 446 20.08 11.37 -14.08
CA LEU A 446 21.49 11.09 -14.37
C LEU A 446 21.84 9.62 -14.13
N GLY A 447 21.26 9.03 -13.07
CA GLY A 447 21.39 7.61 -12.79
C GLY A 447 20.79 6.74 -13.88
N ALA A 448 19.65 7.11 -14.47
CA ALA A 448 19.04 6.39 -15.59
C ALA A 448 19.90 6.48 -16.87
N VAL A 449 20.52 7.65 -17.14
CA VAL A 449 21.48 7.79 -18.25
C VAL A 449 22.72 6.93 -18.00
N PHE A 450 23.22 6.90 -16.77
CA PHE A 450 24.36 6.06 -16.38
C PHE A 450 24.01 4.56 -16.50
N GLU A 451 22.81 4.15 -16.08
CA GLU A 451 22.28 2.79 -16.26
C GLU A 451 22.23 2.41 -17.73
N TRP A 452 21.68 3.27 -18.57
CA TRP A 452 21.62 3.07 -20.01
C TRP A 452 23.01 2.87 -20.62
N TRP A 453 23.99 3.68 -20.21
CA TRP A 453 25.37 3.55 -20.66
C TRP A 453 26.00 2.23 -20.20
N LEU A 454 25.84 1.85 -18.92
CA LEU A 454 26.36 0.58 -18.40
C LEU A 454 25.76 -0.63 -19.14
N ARG A 455 24.49 -0.55 -19.54
CA ARG A 455 23.79 -1.56 -20.33
C ARG A 455 24.40 -1.69 -21.72
N HIS A 456 24.72 -0.58 -22.38
CA HIS A 456 25.33 -0.55 -23.71
C HIS A 456 26.77 -1.08 -23.72
N VAL A 457 27.52 -0.83 -22.66
CA VAL A 457 28.88 -1.37 -22.49
C VAL A 457 28.87 -2.87 -22.13
N GLY A 458 27.70 -3.45 -21.85
CA GLY A 458 27.56 -4.87 -21.53
C GLY A 458 27.95 -5.25 -20.11
N VAL A 459 27.88 -4.32 -19.17
CA VAL A 459 28.18 -4.59 -17.76
C VAL A 459 27.16 -5.57 -17.19
N HIS A 460 27.66 -6.62 -16.52
CA HIS A 460 26.81 -7.65 -15.93
C HIS A 460 25.78 -7.05 -14.94
N VAL A 461 24.55 -7.56 -14.93
CA VAL A 461 23.40 -6.99 -14.20
C VAL A 461 23.67 -6.80 -12.71
N VAL A 462 24.34 -7.73 -12.04
CA VAL A 462 24.67 -7.63 -10.61
C VAL A 462 25.62 -6.47 -10.32
N LEU A 463 26.66 -6.32 -11.15
CA LEU A 463 27.62 -5.21 -11.01
C LEU A 463 26.96 -3.87 -11.33
N ARG A 464 26.11 -3.83 -12.35
CA ARG A 464 25.30 -2.66 -12.73
C ARG A 464 24.39 -2.24 -11.58
N SER A 465 23.69 -3.17 -10.94
CA SER A 465 22.87 -2.89 -9.74
C SER A 465 23.68 -2.30 -8.61
N ALA A 466 24.85 -2.88 -8.31
CA ALA A 466 25.73 -2.40 -7.25
C ALA A 466 26.27 -0.98 -7.54
N LEU A 467 26.68 -0.71 -8.78
CA LEU A 467 27.18 0.60 -9.19
C LEU A 467 26.10 1.69 -9.10
N ILE A 468 24.88 1.42 -9.57
CA ILE A 468 23.75 2.34 -9.49
C ILE A 468 23.42 2.63 -8.01
N ALA A 469 23.29 1.59 -7.19
CA ALA A 469 22.99 1.73 -5.76
C ALA A 469 24.10 2.54 -5.06
N PHE A 470 25.36 2.32 -5.39
CA PHE A 470 26.49 3.07 -4.84
C PHE A 470 26.44 4.54 -5.25
N VAL A 471 26.29 4.86 -6.53
CA VAL A 471 26.26 6.23 -7.05
C VAL A 471 25.08 7.01 -6.45
N VAL A 472 23.87 6.42 -6.43
CA VAL A 472 22.69 7.04 -5.83
C VAL A 472 22.93 7.28 -4.33
N SER A 473 23.45 6.29 -3.59
CA SER A 473 23.71 6.44 -2.16
C SER A 473 24.76 7.52 -1.87
N LEU A 474 25.81 7.60 -2.68
CA LEU A 474 26.84 8.63 -2.57
C LEU A 474 26.26 10.05 -2.77
N ALA A 475 25.35 10.21 -3.76
CA ALA A 475 24.69 11.49 -4.03
C ALA A 475 23.78 11.94 -2.87
N PHE A 476 23.27 11.03 -2.05
CA PHE A 476 22.42 11.35 -0.89
C PHE A 476 23.20 11.52 0.42
N LEU A 477 24.50 11.20 0.48
CA LEU A 477 25.33 11.41 1.68
C LEU A 477 25.32 12.85 2.22
N PRO A 478 25.37 13.91 1.38
CA PRO A 478 25.34 15.29 1.88
C PRO A 478 24.01 15.66 2.55
N LEU A 479 22.90 15.01 2.15
CA LEU A 479 21.58 15.28 2.70
C LEU A 479 21.31 14.46 3.97
N GLY A 480 21.71 13.19 3.99
CA GLY A 480 21.49 12.28 5.11
C GLY A 480 22.55 12.31 6.19
N GLY A 481 23.80 12.59 5.81
CA GLY A 481 24.97 12.57 6.72
C GLY A 481 24.83 13.48 7.95
N PRO A 482 24.42 14.73 7.81
CA PRO A 482 24.21 15.63 8.95
C PRO A 482 23.17 15.10 9.94
N LEU A 483 22.04 14.59 9.45
CA LEU A 483 20.95 14.02 10.28
C LEU A 483 21.41 12.80 11.07
N VAL A 484 22.19 11.92 10.45
CA VAL A 484 22.73 10.73 11.12
C VAL A 484 23.75 11.14 12.20
N ARG A 485 24.63 12.09 11.90
CA ARG A 485 25.61 12.62 12.88
C ARG A 485 24.93 13.25 14.09
N GLU A 486 23.92 14.07 13.87
CA GLU A 486 23.15 14.71 14.93
C GLU A 486 22.45 13.70 15.83
N ARG A 487 21.76 12.70 15.25
CA ARG A 487 21.12 11.63 16.01
C ARG A 487 22.10 10.74 16.78
N LEU A 488 23.28 10.47 16.21
CA LEU A 488 24.32 9.73 16.92
C LEU A 488 24.90 10.55 18.09
N ALA A 489 25.11 11.86 17.90
CA ALA A 489 25.53 12.76 18.95
C ALA A 489 24.50 12.82 20.10
N GLN A 490 23.22 12.97 19.79
CA GLN A 490 22.13 12.94 20.78
C GLN A 490 22.06 11.60 21.53
N ARG A 491 22.22 10.45 20.83
CA ARG A 491 22.26 9.13 21.50
C ARG A 491 23.46 8.98 22.42
N ARG A 492 24.64 9.50 22.04
CA ARG A 492 25.83 9.49 22.88
C ARG A 492 25.64 10.36 24.12
N ALA A 493 25.10 11.56 23.96
CA ALA A 493 24.80 12.47 25.08
C ALA A 493 23.81 11.84 26.08
N ARG A 494 22.76 11.18 25.60
CA ARG A 494 21.79 10.47 26.47
C ARG A 494 22.43 9.29 27.23
N ARG A 495 23.28 8.52 26.55
CA ARG A 495 23.98 7.40 27.23
C ARG A 495 24.92 7.93 28.30
N ALA A 496 25.60 9.06 28.05
CA ALA A 496 26.44 9.72 29.05
C ALA A 496 25.61 10.21 30.25
N ALA A 497 24.50 10.92 29.99
CA ALA A 497 23.62 11.39 31.06
C ALA A 497 22.99 10.24 31.89
N HIS A 498 22.63 9.12 31.25
CA HIS A 498 22.16 7.92 31.96
C HIS A 498 23.27 7.19 32.75
N ALA A 499 24.52 7.27 32.30
CA ALA A 499 25.65 6.72 33.03
C ALA A 499 25.97 7.56 34.26
N GLU A 500 25.95 8.91 34.14
CA GLU A 500 26.11 9.85 35.24
C GLU A 500 24.98 9.75 36.29
N ALA A 501 23.74 9.51 35.86
CA ALA A 501 22.60 9.34 36.78
C ALA A 501 22.60 7.97 37.52
N ARG A 502 23.46 7.03 37.10
CA ARG A 502 23.63 5.71 37.76
C ARG A 502 24.89 5.62 38.62
N ALA A 503 25.82 6.55 38.50
CA ALA A 503 27.00 6.70 39.35
C ALA A 503 26.69 7.62 40.52
#